data_c4ad0c75bfb9bd29001ae9e89c5b7c2e
#
_entry.id   c4ad0c75bfb9bd29001ae9e89c5b7c2e
#
_cell.length_a   1.000
_cell.length_b   1.000
_cell.length_c   1.000
_cell.angle_alpha   90.00
_cell.angle_beta   90.00
_cell.angle_gamma   90.00
#
_symmetry.space_group_name_H-M   'P 1'
#
loop_
_entity.id
_entity.type
_entity.pdbx_description
1 polymer ?
#
loop_
_entity_poly.entity_id
_entity_poly.type
_entity_poly.pdbx_seq_one_letter_code
_entity_poly.pdbx_strand_id
1 'polypeptide(L)'
;MGGVQLLPIEPATYRSHLLHAPDRIWLETNCYVDVWIEVLHAFGLEPLAALPFTVGQDFEGDHFTFFKFPPEDLRALFGLSVQELAIYDTVEGHAVEQIKRGRMPLVEVDSYYLPDTRGTAYRQGHVKSTIGIGALDIAARRMGYFHNTAYH
;
A
#
# COMPACT_ATOMS: atom_id res chain seq x y z
N MET A 1 8.80 -13.12 21.23
CA MET A 1 8.16 -11.80 21.18
C MET A 1 6.98 -11.92 20.26
N GLY A 2 5.81 -11.47 20.71
CA GLY A 2 4.62 -11.50 19.84
C GLY A 2 4.76 -10.57 18.65
N GLY A 3 4.00 -10.84 17.59
CA GLY A 3 3.95 -9.97 16.40
C GLY A 3 3.48 -8.54 16.73
N VAL A 4 3.72 -7.62 15.81
CA VAL A 4 3.22 -6.24 15.87
C VAL A 4 2.14 -6.07 14.82
N GLN A 5 1.10 -5.29 15.15
CA GLN A 5 -0.05 -5.05 14.27
C GLN A 5 -0.53 -3.60 14.44
N LEU A 6 -0.77 -2.93 13.34
CA LEU A 6 -1.26 -1.55 13.32
C LEU A 6 -2.79 -1.49 13.35
N LEU A 7 -3.44 -2.31 12.54
CA LEU A 7 -4.90 -2.40 12.43
C LEU A 7 -5.34 -3.84 12.64
N PRO A 8 -6.47 -4.09 13.34
CA PRO A 8 -7.00 -5.44 13.59
C PRO A 8 -7.73 -5.97 12.35
N ILE A 9 -7.00 -6.18 11.26
CA ILE A 9 -7.55 -6.64 9.98
C ILE A 9 -7.23 -8.11 9.80
N GLU A 10 -8.26 -8.88 9.41
CA GLU A 10 -8.13 -10.27 9.01
C GLU A 10 -8.31 -10.39 7.50
N PRO A 11 -7.31 -10.92 6.75
CA PRO A 11 -7.37 -10.99 5.29
C PRO A 11 -8.63 -11.68 4.76
N ALA A 12 -9.07 -12.76 5.42
CA ALA A 12 -10.23 -13.54 4.99
C ALA A 12 -11.56 -12.75 5.03
N THR A 13 -11.65 -11.71 5.84
CA THR A 13 -12.86 -10.90 6.02
C THR A 13 -12.72 -9.48 5.51
N TYR A 14 -11.54 -9.10 5.07
CA TYR A 14 -11.30 -7.77 4.50
C TYR A 14 -12.19 -7.55 3.28
N ARG A 15 -12.72 -6.35 3.17
CA ARG A 15 -13.52 -5.90 2.02
C ARG A 15 -12.85 -4.68 1.42
N SER A 16 -12.40 -4.83 0.19
CA SER A 16 -11.78 -3.75 -0.57
C SER A 16 -12.73 -2.59 -0.79
N HIS A 17 -12.18 -1.42 -0.98
CA HIS A 17 -12.96 -0.23 -1.30
C HIS A 17 -13.73 -0.40 -2.63
N LEU A 18 -14.84 0.32 -2.78
CA LEU A 18 -15.68 0.25 -3.99
C LEU A 18 -14.93 0.64 -5.28
N LEU A 19 -13.86 1.44 -5.18
CA LEU A 19 -12.98 1.73 -6.32
C LEU A 19 -12.28 0.48 -6.88
N HIS A 20 -12.17 -0.58 -6.10
CA HIS A 20 -11.64 -1.87 -6.50
C HIS A 20 -12.72 -2.95 -6.68
N ALA A 21 -13.97 -2.54 -6.84
CA ALA A 21 -15.07 -3.48 -7.06
C ALA A 21 -14.87 -4.30 -8.33
N PRO A 22 -15.20 -5.63 -8.32
CA PRO A 22 -14.93 -6.52 -9.47
C PRO A 22 -15.71 -6.18 -10.74
N ASP A 23 -16.76 -5.39 -10.64
CA ASP A 23 -17.61 -4.95 -11.76
C ASP A 23 -17.07 -3.70 -12.46
N ARG A 24 -15.99 -3.10 -11.97
CA ARG A 24 -15.35 -1.98 -12.65
C ARG A 24 -14.64 -2.45 -13.91
N ILE A 25 -14.80 -1.70 -14.98
CA ILE A 25 -14.31 -2.04 -16.33
C ILE A 25 -12.91 -1.49 -16.65
N TRP A 26 -12.35 -0.61 -15.81
CA TRP A 26 -10.98 -0.13 -15.98
C TRP A 26 -10.04 -0.84 -15.02
N LEU A 27 -8.88 -1.15 -15.53
CA LEU A 27 -7.80 -1.74 -14.76
C LEU A 27 -6.91 -0.63 -14.20
N GLU A 28 -6.70 -0.63 -12.90
CA GLU A 28 -5.65 0.18 -12.30
C GLU A 28 -4.30 -0.41 -12.69
N THR A 29 -3.38 0.46 -13.06
CA THR A 29 -2.02 0.06 -13.45
C THR A 29 -0.96 0.62 -12.52
N ASN A 30 -1.38 1.39 -11.51
CA ASN A 30 -0.51 2.05 -10.56
C ASN A 30 -0.68 1.45 -9.16
N CYS A 31 0.13 0.42 -8.86
CA CYS A 31 0.11 -0.28 -7.58
C CYS A 31 0.29 0.65 -6.37
N TYR A 32 0.97 1.78 -6.51
CA TYR A 32 1.14 2.75 -5.44
C TYR A 32 -0.18 3.43 -5.08
N VAL A 33 -0.97 3.83 -6.07
CA VAL A 33 -2.29 4.44 -5.85
C VAL A 33 -3.27 3.42 -5.28
N ASP A 34 -3.25 2.18 -5.79
CA ASP A 34 -4.12 1.11 -5.31
C ASP A 34 -3.88 0.83 -3.83
N VAL A 35 -2.62 0.74 -3.41
CA VAL A 35 -2.27 0.59 -1.99
C VAL A 35 -2.80 1.75 -1.16
N TRP A 36 -2.69 2.99 -1.63
CA TRP A 36 -3.22 4.15 -0.90
C TRP A 36 -4.74 4.13 -0.77
N ILE A 37 -5.47 3.70 -1.81
CA ILE A 37 -6.93 3.55 -1.73
C ILE A 37 -7.29 2.61 -0.59
N GLU A 38 -6.67 1.44 -0.52
CA GLU A 38 -6.96 0.45 0.51
C GLU A 38 -6.47 0.89 1.91
N VAL A 39 -5.32 1.54 2.00
CA VAL A 39 -4.81 2.09 3.26
C VAL A 39 -5.75 3.16 3.81
N LEU A 40 -6.17 4.12 3.00
CA LEU A 40 -7.15 5.14 3.40
C LEU A 40 -8.46 4.50 3.85
N HIS A 41 -8.98 3.56 3.07
CA HIS A 41 -10.19 2.82 3.42
C HIS A 41 -10.07 2.09 4.76
N ALA A 42 -8.96 1.41 4.99
CA ALA A 42 -8.71 0.67 6.24
C ALA A 42 -8.60 1.59 7.47
N PHE A 43 -8.17 2.83 7.29
CA PHE A 43 -8.19 3.86 8.34
C PHE A 43 -9.56 4.54 8.51
N GLY A 44 -10.59 4.12 7.78
CA GLY A 44 -11.92 4.74 7.80
C GLY A 44 -11.97 6.10 7.13
N LEU A 45 -11.03 6.39 6.26
CA LEU A 45 -10.96 7.61 5.45
C LEU A 45 -11.58 7.34 4.08
N GLU A 46 -12.10 8.39 3.41
CA GLU A 46 -12.79 8.25 2.13
C GLU A 46 -11.83 8.49 0.94
N PRO A 47 -11.36 7.43 0.26
CA PRO A 47 -10.41 7.59 -0.84
C PRO A 47 -10.92 8.45 -2.00
N LEU A 48 -12.24 8.52 -2.22
CA LEU A 48 -12.83 9.33 -3.27
C LEU A 48 -12.51 10.83 -3.12
N ALA A 49 -12.24 11.29 -1.89
CA ALA A 49 -11.82 12.68 -1.65
C ALA A 49 -10.48 13.03 -2.31
N ALA A 50 -9.67 12.02 -2.66
CA ALA A 50 -8.40 12.20 -3.35
C ALA A 50 -8.53 12.22 -4.88
N LEU A 51 -9.68 11.94 -5.48
CA LEU A 51 -9.88 11.94 -6.92
C LEU A 51 -9.52 13.26 -7.61
N PRO A 52 -9.75 14.46 -7.02
CA PRO A 52 -9.34 15.71 -7.64
C PRO A 52 -7.84 15.80 -7.96
N PHE A 53 -6.99 15.01 -7.28
CA PHE A 53 -5.55 14.98 -7.56
C PHE A 53 -5.22 14.42 -8.93
N THR A 54 -6.10 13.58 -9.50
CA THR A 54 -5.92 13.05 -10.85
C THR A 54 -5.96 14.15 -11.91
N VAL A 55 -6.60 15.29 -11.62
CA VAL A 55 -6.66 16.44 -12.51
C VAL A 55 -5.31 17.17 -12.59
N GLY A 56 -4.48 17.02 -11.57
CA GLY A 56 -3.14 17.60 -11.51
C GLY A 56 -2.04 16.74 -12.15
N GLN A 57 -2.39 15.68 -12.89
CA GLN A 57 -1.39 14.85 -13.57
C GLN A 57 -0.63 15.65 -14.62
N ASP A 58 0.68 15.47 -14.61
CA ASP A 58 1.56 16.00 -15.63
C ASP A 58 1.65 15.08 -16.84
N PHE A 59 1.99 15.66 -17.97
CA PHE A 59 2.23 14.94 -19.20
C PHE A 59 3.70 15.09 -19.59
N GLU A 60 4.40 13.97 -19.70
CA GLU A 60 5.80 13.93 -20.13
C GLU A 60 5.91 13.30 -21.51
N GLY A 61 6.31 14.11 -22.49
CA GLY A 61 6.50 13.67 -23.85
C GLY A 61 5.18 13.20 -24.48
N ASP A 62 4.98 11.90 -24.59
CA ASP A 62 3.84 11.26 -25.24
C ASP A 62 2.96 10.43 -24.27
N HIS A 63 3.20 10.51 -22.96
CA HIS A 63 2.45 9.76 -21.95
C HIS A 63 2.25 10.58 -20.67
N PHE A 64 1.22 10.22 -19.92
CA PHE A 64 1.00 10.75 -18.59
C PHE A 64 1.99 10.14 -17.59
N THR A 65 2.54 10.97 -16.72
CA THR A 65 3.36 10.50 -15.60
C THR A 65 2.52 9.71 -14.61
N PHE A 66 3.15 8.78 -13.90
CA PHE A 66 2.48 8.05 -12.84
C PHE A 66 2.00 9.01 -11.76
N PHE A 67 0.69 9.00 -11.54
CA PHE A 67 0.08 9.76 -10.48
C PHE A 67 0.54 9.24 -9.11
N LYS A 68 0.94 10.17 -8.25
CA LYS A 68 1.18 9.91 -6.83
C LYS A 68 0.40 10.93 -6.04
N PHE A 69 -0.24 10.51 -4.96
CA PHE A 69 -0.89 11.44 -4.04
C PHE A 69 0.16 12.40 -3.47
N PRO A 70 0.03 13.71 -3.66
CA PRO A 70 0.94 14.68 -3.05
C PRO A 70 0.89 14.57 -1.52
N PRO A 71 2.05 14.48 -0.82
CA PRO A 71 2.09 14.36 0.63
C PRO A 71 1.39 15.51 1.36
N GLU A 72 1.47 16.71 0.83
CA GLU A 72 0.78 17.90 1.36
C GLU A 72 -0.74 17.77 1.28
N ASP A 73 -1.28 17.16 0.23
CA ASP A 73 -2.70 16.96 0.06
C ASP A 73 -3.22 15.83 0.97
N LEU A 74 -2.45 14.76 1.13
CA LEU A 74 -2.75 13.73 2.13
C LEU A 74 -2.82 14.31 3.53
N ARG A 75 -1.92 15.26 3.84
CA ARG A 75 -1.94 15.95 5.13
C ARG A 75 -3.15 16.89 5.27
N ALA A 76 -3.44 17.66 4.25
CA ALA A 76 -4.55 18.64 4.26
C ALA A 76 -5.92 17.95 4.34
N LEU A 77 -6.12 16.87 3.58
CA LEU A 77 -7.41 16.16 3.52
C LEU A 77 -7.62 15.18 4.68
N PHE A 78 -6.58 14.43 5.02
CA PHE A 78 -6.70 13.28 5.91
C PHE A 78 -5.88 13.41 7.20
N GLY A 79 -5.10 14.47 7.35
CA GLY A 79 -4.18 14.62 8.48
C GLY A 79 -3.01 13.64 8.47
N LEU A 80 -2.76 12.97 7.34
CA LEU A 80 -1.70 11.98 7.20
C LEU A 80 -0.39 12.64 6.80
N SER A 81 0.68 12.35 7.54
CA SER A 81 2.04 12.79 7.24
C SER A 81 2.84 11.65 6.63
N VAL A 82 3.32 11.84 5.40
CA VAL A 82 4.19 10.87 4.71
C VAL A 82 5.63 11.36 4.82
N GLN A 83 6.53 10.47 5.22
CA GLN A 83 7.95 10.77 5.38
C GLN A 83 8.79 9.63 4.82
N GLU A 84 9.79 9.97 4.03
CA GLU A 84 10.83 9.02 3.65
C GLU A 84 11.72 8.73 4.85
N LEU A 85 12.07 7.44 5.03
CA LEU A 85 12.96 7.00 6.09
C LEU A 85 14.33 6.63 5.52
N ALA A 86 15.39 7.19 6.10
CA ALA A 86 16.73 6.70 5.87
C ALA A 86 16.88 5.28 6.47
N ILE A 87 17.42 4.36 5.67
CA ILE A 87 17.65 2.99 6.12
C ILE A 87 18.95 2.94 6.93
N TYR A 88 18.84 2.57 8.20
CA TYR A 88 19.97 2.40 9.13
C TYR A 88 19.91 1.07 9.90
N ASP A 89 18.90 0.25 9.63
CA ASP A 89 18.68 -1.08 10.19
C ASP A 89 18.13 -1.99 9.08
N THR A 90 17.78 -3.22 9.40
CA THR A 90 17.06 -4.09 8.47
C THR A 90 15.67 -3.54 8.14
N VAL A 91 15.14 -3.85 6.97
CA VAL A 91 13.77 -3.42 6.57
C VAL A 91 12.74 -3.95 7.57
N GLU A 92 12.90 -5.19 8.03
CA GLU A 92 12.03 -5.80 9.05
C GLU A 92 12.12 -5.05 10.39
N GLY A 93 13.32 -4.66 10.80
CA GLY A 93 13.54 -3.88 12.02
C GLY A 93 12.83 -2.54 11.95
N HIS A 94 12.97 -1.83 10.83
CA HIS A 94 12.25 -0.59 10.58
C HIS A 94 10.73 -0.80 10.60
N ALA A 95 10.22 -1.82 9.92
CA ALA A 95 8.78 -2.09 9.88
C ALA A 95 8.21 -2.35 11.28
N VAL A 96 8.87 -3.17 12.08
CA VAL A 96 8.47 -3.43 13.48
C VAL A 96 8.43 -2.15 14.29
N GLU A 97 9.47 -1.31 14.20
CA GLU A 97 9.57 -0.08 14.97
C GLU A 97 8.48 0.93 14.55
N GLN A 98 8.23 1.10 13.25
CA GLN A 98 7.21 2.03 12.78
C GLN A 98 5.79 1.56 13.16
N ILE A 99 5.49 0.27 13.04
CA ILE A 99 4.20 -0.28 13.45
C ILE A 99 3.97 -0.07 14.96
N LYS A 100 4.98 -0.29 15.80
CA LYS A 100 4.91 0.00 17.24
C LYS A 100 4.61 1.47 17.55
N ARG A 101 5.06 2.37 16.70
CA ARG A 101 4.78 3.82 16.78
C ARG A 101 3.43 4.23 16.18
N GLY A 102 2.62 3.28 15.72
CA GLY A 102 1.34 3.56 15.09
C GLY A 102 1.46 4.12 13.66
N ARG A 103 2.53 3.75 12.94
CA ARG A 103 2.80 4.24 11.58
C ARG A 103 2.79 3.09 10.60
N MET A 104 2.20 3.33 9.42
CA MET A 104 2.17 2.38 8.31
C MET A 104 3.46 2.48 7.48
N PRO A 105 4.32 1.45 7.47
CA PRO A 105 5.44 1.41 6.54
C PRO A 105 4.94 1.11 5.13
N LEU A 106 5.30 1.96 4.16
CA LEU A 106 5.18 1.66 2.74
C LEU A 106 6.56 1.25 2.22
N VAL A 107 6.64 0.10 1.57
CA VAL A 107 7.90 -0.49 1.14
C VAL A 107 7.82 -0.91 -0.32
N GLU A 108 8.84 -0.54 -1.11
CA GLU A 108 9.00 -1.09 -2.45
C GLU A 108 9.64 -2.48 -2.35
N VAL A 109 9.02 -3.44 -3.01
CA VAL A 109 9.39 -4.85 -2.98
C VAL A 109 9.38 -5.46 -4.37
N ASP A 110 10.00 -6.63 -4.48
CA ASP A 110 9.93 -7.45 -5.69
C ASP A 110 8.77 -8.43 -5.58
N SER A 111 7.79 -8.29 -6.47
CA SER A 111 6.58 -9.12 -6.49
C SER A 111 6.86 -10.61 -6.80
N TYR A 112 8.07 -10.94 -7.27
CA TYR A 112 8.53 -12.32 -7.35
C TYR A 112 8.37 -13.09 -6.04
N TYR A 113 8.49 -12.39 -4.91
CA TYR A 113 8.41 -12.97 -3.57
C TYR A 113 7.03 -12.83 -2.91
N LEU A 114 6.07 -12.14 -3.53
CA LEU A 114 4.74 -11.91 -2.98
C LEU A 114 3.76 -13.02 -3.38
N PRO A 115 3.27 -13.85 -2.43
CA PRO A 115 2.39 -14.98 -2.74
C PRO A 115 1.05 -14.60 -3.37
N ASP A 116 0.54 -13.40 -3.12
CA ASP A 116 -0.71 -12.89 -3.70
C ASP A 116 -0.62 -12.65 -5.22
N THR A 117 0.59 -12.47 -5.75
CA THR A 117 0.82 -12.36 -7.19
C THR A 117 0.95 -13.73 -7.90
N ARG A 118 0.44 -14.80 -7.26
CA ARG A 118 0.42 -16.14 -7.87
C ARG A 118 -0.39 -16.14 -9.17
N GLY A 119 0.24 -16.59 -10.25
CA GLY A 119 -0.35 -16.56 -11.60
C GLY A 119 0.10 -15.38 -12.45
N THR A 120 0.77 -14.39 -11.86
CA THR A 120 1.33 -13.23 -12.59
C THR A 120 2.84 -13.08 -12.38
N ALA A 121 3.29 -12.77 -11.17
CA ALA A 121 4.70 -12.49 -10.89
C ALA A 121 5.35 -13.48 -9.89
N TYR A 122 4.59 -14.04 -8.95
CA TYR A 122 5.14 -14.91 -7.91
C TYR A 122 5.93 -16.09 -8.50
N ARG A 123 7.24 -16.09 -8.23
CA ARG A 123 8.23 -17.09 -8.74
C ARG A 123 8.27 -17.19 -10.27
N GLN A 124 7.82 -16.17 -11.00
CA GLN A 124 7.76 -16.15 -12.45
C GLN A 124 8.49 -14.95 -13.06
N GLY A 125 8.36 -13.77 -12.47
CA GLY A 125 8.96 -12.56 -12.98
C GLY A 125 9.27 -11.54 -11.90
N HIS A 126 10.37 -10.81 -12.07
CA HIS A 126 10.80 -9.75 -11.16
C HIS A 126 10.12 -8.43 -11.57
N VAL A 127 9.18 -7.96 -10.77
CA VAL A 127 8.46 -6.71 -10.99
C VAL A 127 8.44 -5.92 -9.69
N LYS A 128 8.83 -4.65 -9.78
CA LYS A 128 8.75 -3.73 -8.64
C LYS A 128 7.28 -3.49 -8.29
N SER A 129 6.95 -3.58 -7.02
CA SER A 129 5.64 -3.22 -6.50
C SER A 129 5.76 -2.50 -5.17
N THR A 130 4.67 -1.89 -4.71
CA THR A 130 4.60 -1.23 -3.40
C THR A 130 3.63 -2.00 -2.50
N ILE A 131 4.03 -2.20 -1.25
CA ILE A 131 3.16 -2.77 -0.22
C ILE A 131 3.05 -1.84 0.99
N GLY A 132 1.90 -1.89 1.67
CA GLY A 132 1.73 -1.26 2.99
C GLY A 132 1.71 -2.33 4.08
N ILE A 133 2.69 -2.34 4.99
CA ILE A 133 2.79 -3.39 6.01
C ILE A 133 1.92 -3.03 7.21
N GLY A 134 0.83 -3.79 7.42
CA GLY A 134 -0.11 -3.59 8.52
C GLY A 134 0.19 -4.46 9.75
N ALA A 135 0.84 -5.60 9.56
CA ALA A 135 1.20 -6.53 10.63
C ALA A 135 2.49 -7.28 10.30
N LEU A 136 3.28 -7.60 11.34
CA LEU A 136 4.53 -8.35 11.17
C LEU A 136 4.84 -9.21 12.38
N ASP A 137 5.01 -10.50 12.17
CA ASP A 137 5.52 -11.46 13.16
C ASP A 137 6.74 -12.18 12.58
N ILE A 138 7.92 -11.69 12.95
CA ILE A 138 9.19 -12.22 12.46
C ILE A 138 9.40 -13.67 12.92
N ALA A 139 9.02 -13.99 14.16
CA ALA A 139 9.21 -15.32 14.72
C ALA A 139 8.33 -16.35 14.01
N ALA A 140 7.09 -15.98 13.71
CA ALA A 140 6.16 -16.83 12.97
C ALA A 140 6.36 -16.76 11.43
N ARG A 141 7.22 -15.86 10.95
CA ARG A 141 7.42 -15.56 9.52
C ARG A 141 6.11 -15.21 8.80
N ARG A 142 5.32 -14.36 9.43
CA ARG A 142 4.02 -13.90 8.91
C ARG A 142 4.02 -12.40 8.76
N MET A 143 3.44 -11.94 7.65
CA MET A 143 3.26 -10.53 7.35
C MET A 143 1.83 -10.32 6.85
N GLY A 144 1.15 -9.31 7.41
CA GLY A 144 -0.11 -8.81 6.87
C GLY A 144 0.16 -7.49 6.13
N TYR A 145 -0.27 -7.40 4.89
CA TYR A 145 0.07 -6.25 4.04
C TYR A 145 -1.02 -5.91 3.02
N PHE A 146 -1.08 -4.63 2.70
CA PHE A 146 -1.86 -4.14 1.56
C PHE A 146 -1.02 -4.25 0.29
N HIS A 147 -1.60 -4.81 -0.74
CA HIS A 147 -1.01 -4.85 -2.07
C HIS A 147 -2.11 -4.82 -3.12
N ASN A 148 -1.91 -3.99 -4.15
CA ASN A 148 -2.93 -3.75 -5.16
C ASN A 148 -4.29 -3.44 -4.51
N THR A 149 -5.28 -4.31 -4.69
CA THR A 149 -6.67 -4.07 -4.35
C THR A 149 -7.13 -4.76 -3.06
N ALA A 150 -6.22 -5.29 -2.24
CA ALA A 150 -6.60 -6.08 -1.07
C ALA A 150 -5.59 -6.05 0.09
N TYR A 151 -5.99 -6.61 1.21
CA TYR A 151 -5.13 -6.96 2.34
C TYR A 151 -4.87 -8.47 2.37
N HIS A 152 -3.62 -8.88 2.49
CA HIS A 152 -3.14 -10.25 2.42
C HIS A 152 -2.51 -10.73 3.71
#